data_eb359157b0dc3f92984642196e94ced9
#
_entry.id   eb359157b0dc3f92984642196e94ced9
#
_cell.length_a   1.000
_cell.length_b   1.000
_cell.length_c   1.000
_cell.angle_alpha   90.00
_cell.angle_beta   90.00
_cell.angle_gamma   90.00
#
_symmetry.space_group_name_H-M   'P 1'
#
loop_
_entity.id
_entity.type
_entity.pdbx_description
1 polymer ?
#
loop_
_entity_poly.entity_id
_entity_poly.type
_entity_poly.pdbx_seq_one_letter_code
_entity_poly.pdbx_strand_id
1 'polypeptide(L)'
;HLLSRRQRQMCIRDRYKNVEMDTKKQILAALNVYDVKDVDAEFTKYEIKDMLVQPDGTLAPNDGAFQTSYKGEIANNRLHVFECNVDGQTKYILPVYGAGLWGPVWGYIALDQDKDTVYGVYFSHAGETPGLGAEITTVKFQDQFLGKHVLENGIVALGVEKHGKVAKPDYQVDGISGGTITSKGVDAMIKDCLSMYNSFLTNK
;
A
#
# COMPACT_ATOMS: atom_id res chain seq x y z
N HIS A 1 -15.15 -26.76 -29.86
CA HIS A 1 -15.57 -26.53 -28.46
C HIS A 1 -14.43 -26.75 -27.44
N LEU A 2 -13.52 -27.71 -27.69
CA LEU A 2 -12.38 -28.01 -26.79
C LEU A 2 -11.27 -26.95 -26.89
N LEU A 3 -10.97 -26.43 -28.06
CA LEU A 3 -9.97 -25.37 -28.27
C LEU A 3 -10.36 -24.06 -27.58
N SER A 4 -11.65 -23.70 -27.54
CA SER A 4 -12.11 -22.48 -26.86
C SER A 4 -12.01 -22.53 -25.33
N ARG A 5 -12.13 -23.73 -24.74
CA ARG A 5 -11.89 -23.92 -23.28
C ARG A 5 -10.41 -23.78 -22.93
N ARG A 6 -9.51 -24.35 -23.73
CA ARG A 6 -8.06 -24.28 -23.51
C ARG A 6 -7.54 -22.85 -23.69
N GLN A 7 -8.02 -22.11 -24.69
CA GLN A 7 -7.71 -20.69 -24.87
C GLN A 7 -8.24 -19.82 -23.73
N ARG A 8 -9.46 -20.05 -23.24
CA ARG A 8 -10.00 -19.34 -22.09
C ARG A 8 -9.18 -19.61 -20.81
N GLN A 9 -8.78 -20.84 -20.56
CA GLN A 9 -7.93 -21.18 -19.40
C GLN A 9 -6.52 -20.57 -19.51
N MET A 10 -5.94 -20.50 -20.71
CA MET A 10 -4.68 -19.80 -20.96
C MET A 10 -4.82 -18.29 -20.69
N CYS A 11 -5.85 -17.63 -21.24
CA CYS A 11 -6.10 -16.21 -20.99
C CYS A 11 -6.35 -15.89 -19.51
N ILE A 12 -6.97 -16.79 -18.77
CA ILE A 12 -7.21 -16.64 -17.34
C ILE A 12 -5.89 -16.75 -16.56
N ARG A 13 -5.05 -17.73 -16.85
CA ARG A 13 -3.72 -17.89 -16.24
C ARG A 13 -2.80 -16.70 -16.52
N ASP A 14 -2.79 -16.20 -17.75
CA ASP A 14 -1.98 -15.05 -18.13
C ASP A 14 -2.45 -13.78 -17.42
N ARG A 15 -3.77 -13.62 -17.24
CA ARG A 15 -4.34 -12.51 -16.47
C ARG A 15 -3.93 -12.56 -15.00
N TYR A 16 -4.00 -13.72 -14.36
CA TYR A 16 -3.57 -13.87 -12.96
C TYR A 16 -2.08 -13.60 -12.78
N LYS A 17 -1.23 -14.08 -13.68
CA LYS A 17 0.21 -13.78 -13.65
C LYS A 17 0.48 -12.28 -13.82
N ASN A 18 -0.24 -11.58 -14.69
CA ASN A 18 -0.07 -10.15 -14.88
C ASN A 18 -0.50 -9.38 -13.63
N VAL A 19 -1.62 -9.75 -13.00
CA VAL A 19 -2.08 -9.13 -11.73
C VAL A 19 -1.06 -9.37 -10.61
N GLU A 20 -0.53 -10.58 -10.49
CA GLU A 20 0.52 -10.89 -9.51
C GLU A 20 1.78 -10.06 -9.74
N MET A 21 2.25 -9.97 -10.99
CA MET A 21 3.43 -9.17 -11.34
C MET A 21 3.23 -7.69 -11.05
N ASP A 22 2.05 -7.15 -11.35
CA ASP A 22 1.72 -5.75 -11.07
C ASP A 22 1.67 -5.49 -9.56
N THR A 23 1.07 -6.38 -8.79
CA THR A 23 1.04 -6.32 -7.32
C THR A 23 2.46 -6.33 -6.74
N LYS A 24 3.31 -7.26 -7.19
CA LYS A 24 4.71 -7.34 -6.76
C LYS A 24 5.49 -6.07 -7.08
N LYS A 25 5.30 -5.49 -8.27
CA LYS A 25 5.93 -4.20 -8.64
C LYS A 25 5.49 -3.05 -7.73
N GLN A 26 4.22 -2.99 -7.38
CA GLN A 26 3.68 -1.96 -6.49
C GLN A 26 4.24 -2.09 -5.07
N ILE A 27 4.38 -3.33 -4.58
CA ILE A 27 5.02 -3.61 -3.28
C ILE A 27 6.49 -3.17 -3.29
N LEU A 28 7.23 -3.49 -4.35
CA LEU A 28 8.62 -3.05 -4.51
C LEU A 28 8.74 -1.52 -4.62
N ALA A 29 7.80 -0.87 -5.32
CA ALA A 29 7.76 0.58 -5.41
C ALA A 29 7.55 1.25 -4.04
N ALA A 30 6.77 0.65 -3.14
CA ALA A 30 6.64 1.12 -1.77
C ALA A 30 7.96 1.00 -0.96
N LEU A 31 8.87 0.13 -1.38
CA LEU A 31 10.24 0.05 -0.85
C LEU A 31 11.24 0.98 -1.58
N ASN A 32 10.75 1.91 -2.39
CA ASN A 32 11.56 2.81 -3.24
C ASN A 32 12.39 2.06 -4.30
N VAL A 33 11.96 0.86 -4.71
CA VAL A 33 12.59 0.04 -5.74
C VAL A 33 11.79 0.16 -7.03
N TYR A 34 12.31 0.92 -7.99
CA TYR A 34 11.68 1.22 -9.28
C TYR A 34 12.46 0.58 -10.43
N ASP A 35 11.86 0.53 -11.62
CA ASP A 35 12.48 0.05 -12.87
C ASP A 35 13.02 -1.38 -12.80
N VAL A 36 12.29 -2.26 -12.10
CA VAL A 36 12.70 -3.65 -11.87
C VAL A 36 12.59 -4.47 -13.15
N LYS A 37 13.69 -5.06 -13.59
CA LYS A 37 13.75 -5.94 -14.78
C LYS A 37 13.26 -7.35 -14.47
N ASP A 38 13.63 -7.88 -13.31
CA ASP A 38 13.23 -9.19 -12.81
C ASP A 38 12.60 -9.04 -11.42
N VAL A 39 11.27 -9.06 -11.41
CA VAL A 39 10.47 -8.84 -10.20
C VAL A 39 10.63 -9.99 -9.20
N ASP A 40 10.70 -11.23 -9.69
CA ASP A 40 10.81 -12.41 -8.82
C ASP A 40 12.19 -12.49 -8.16
N ALA A 41 13.24 -12.07 -8.87
CA ALA A 41 14.59 -11.97 -8.32
C ALA A 41 14.66 -10.93 -7.19
N GLU A 42 14.07 -9.73 -7.39
CA GLU A 42 14.02 -8.70 -6.34
C GLU A 42 13.16 -9.14 -5.14
N PHE A 43 12.01 -9.81 -5.38
CA PHE A 43 11.21 -10.38 -4.31
C PHE A 43 11.99 -11.36 -3.44
N THR A 44 12.79 -12.23 -4.08
CA THR A 44 13.66 -13.19 -3.38
C THR A 44 14.78 -12.47 -2.61
N LYS A 45 15.38 -11.45 -3.20
CA LYS A 45 16.46 -10.65 -2.59
C LYS A 45 16.01 -9.95 -1.30
N TYR A 46 14.80 -9.38 -1.30
CA TYR A 46 14.22 -8.73 -0.12
C TYR A 46 13.48 -9.68 0.82
N GLU A 47 13.46 -10.98 0.52
CA GLU A 47 12.78 -12.03 1.32
C GLU A 47 11.32 -11.68 1.64
N ILE A 48 10.58 -11.11 0.68
CA ILE A 48 9.22 -10.62 0.90
C ILE A 48 8.27 -11.79 1.16
N LYS A 49 7.63 -11.79 2.34
CA LYS A 49 6.68 -12.80 2.80
C LYS A 49 5.32 -12.17 3.06
N ASP A 50 4.26 -12.84 2.64
CA ASP A 50 2.89 -12.47 2.98
C ASP A 50 2.53 -13.04 4.35
N MET A 51 2.13 -12.16 5.25
CA MET A 51 1.73 -12.48 6.63
C MET A 51 0.32 -11.97 6.90
N LEU A 52 -0.41 -12.61 7.79
CA LEU A 52 -1.72 -12.16 8.25
C LEU A 52 -1.64 -11.69 9.69
N VAL A 53 -2.25 -10.54 9.97
CA VAL A 53 -2.39 -10.01 11.33
C VAL A 53 -3.40 -10.85 12.10
N GLN A 54 -2.98 -11.36 13.25
CA GLN A 54 -3.83 -12.08 14.19
C GLN A 54 -4.55 -11.09 15.13
N PRO A 55 -5.61 -11.50 15.81
CA PRO A 55 -6.36 -10.63 16.73
C PRO A 55 -5.52 -10.02 17.87
N ASP A 56 -4.44 -10.69 18.26
CA ASP A 56 -3.48 -10.23 19.27
C ASP A 56 -2.38 -9.30 18.70
N GLY A 57 -2.44 -8.98 17.40
CA GLY A 57 -1.45 -8.16 16.71
C GLY A 57 -0.18 -8.89 16.28
N THR A 58 -0.08 -10.20 16.50
CA THR A 58 1.04 -11.00 15.97
C THR A 58 0.84 -11.30 14.48
N LEU A 59 1.90 -11.74 13.80
CA LEU A 59 1.88 -12.12 12.40
C LEU A 59 1.93 -13.64 12.25
N ALA A 60 1.07 -14.21 11.40
CA ALA A 60 1.10 -15.60 10.98
C ALA A 60 1.38 -15.71 9.48
N PRO A 61 2.21 -16.69 9.04
CA PRO A 61 2.47 -16.90 7.62
C PRO A 61 1.17 -17.13 6.83
N ASN A 62 1.07 -16.53 5.65
CA ASN A 62 0.00 -16.78 4.71
C ASN A 62 0.57 -17.42 3.46
N ASP A 63 0.11 -18.62 3.13
CA ASP A 63 0.50 -19.35 1.92
C ASP A 63 -0.26 -18.84 0.67
N GLY A 64 -0.90 -17.68 0.77
CA GLY A 64 -1.66 -17.06 -0.32
C GLY A 64 -0.76 -16.52 -1.44
N ALA A 65 -1.25 -16.65 -2.66
CA ALA A 65 -0.62 -16.00 -3.80
C ALA A 65 -0.94 -14.49 -3.78
N PHE A 66 0.00 -13.66 -4.25
CA PHE A 66 -0.15 -12.21 -4.44
C PHE A 66 -1.17 -11.85 -5.55
N GLN A 67 -2.29 -12.57 -5.62
CA GLN A 67 -3.27 -12.53 -6.72
C GLN A 67 -4.54 -11.78 -6.34
N THR A 68 -4.66 -11.38 -5.09
CA THR A 68 -5.90 -10.85 -4.55
C THR A 68 -6.01 -9.34 -4.65
N SER A 69 -7.22 -8.90 -4.93
CA SER A 69 -7.61 -7.53 -4.65
C SER A 69 -7.77 -7.37 -3.14
N TYR A 70 -6.85 -6.68 -2.49
CA TYR A 70 -6.88 -6.44 -1.04
C TYR A 70 -8.12 -5.67 -0.56
N LYS A 71 -8.89 -5.06 -1.47
CA LYS A 71 -10.21 -4.50 -1.18
C LYS A 71 -11.12 -5.50 -0.45
N GLY A 72 -11.24 -6.72 -0.99
CA GLY A 72 -12.09 -7.75 -0.39
C GLY A 72 -11.53 -8.28 0.92
N GLU A 73 -10.22 -8.45 1.00
CA GLU A 73 -9.52 -8.92 2.20
C GLU A 73 -9.65 -7.91 3.34
N ILE A 74 -9.39 -6.62 3.09
CA ILE A 74 -9.55 -5.54 4.07
C ILE A 74 -11.01 -5.44 4.52
N ALA A 75 -11.98 -5.51 3.60
CA ALA A 75 -13.41 -5.46 3.95
C ALA A 75 -13.86 -6.63 4.84
N ASN A 76 -13.18 -7.77 4.75
CA ASN A 76 -13.42 -8.95 5.59
C ASN A 76 -12.52 -8.99 6.85
N ASN A 77 -11.84 -7.89 7.17
CA ASN A 77 -10.89 -7.79 8.28
C ASN A 77 -9.75 -8.82 8.19
N ARG A 78 -9.39 -9.22 6.99
CA ARG A 78 -8.26 -10.09 6.72
C ARG A 78 -7.08 -9.23 6.30
N LEU A 79 -6.26 -8.86 7.26
CA LEU A 79 -5.24 -7.84 7.12
C LEU A 79 -3.90 -8.48 6.77
N HIS A 80 -3.41 -8.19 5.57
CA HIS A 80 -2.11 -8.63 5.08
C HIS A 80 -1.02 -7.64 5.51
N VAL A 81 0.14 -8.19 5.86
CA VAL A 81 1.39 -7.44 6.05
C VAL A 81 2.48 -8.17 5.29
N PHE A 82 3.16 -7.47 4.37
CA PHE A 82 4.32 -8.03 3.71
C PHE A 82 5.56 -7.71 4.54
N GLU A 83 6.10 -8.74 5.18
CA GLU A 83 7.36 -8.63 5.90
C GLU A 83 8.52 -8.83 4.93
N CYS A 84 9.52 -7.97 5.00
CA CYS A 84 10.69 -8.03 4.14
C CYS A 84 11.97 -7.60 4.87
N ASN A 85 13.12 -7.91 4.28
CA ASN A 85 14.43 -7.52 4.77
C ASN A 85 15.10 -6.56 3.77
N VAL A 86 15.38 -5.36 4.22
CA VAL A 86 16.12 -4.35 3.44
C VAL A 86 17.39 -4.01 4.20
N ASP A 87 18.54 -4.36 3.62
CA ASP A 87 19.87 -4.10 4.21
C ASP A 87 20.01 -4.58 5.66
N GLY A 88 19.44 -5.74 5.98
CA GLY A 88 19.48 -6.35 7.31
C GLY A 88 18.45 -5.80 8.31
N GLN A 89 17.57 -4.91 7.87
CA GLN A 89 16.49 -4.37 8.69
C GLN A 89 15.14 -4.89 8.21
N THR A 90 14.30 -5.33 9.14
CA THR A 90 12.93 -5.72 8.84
C THR A 90 12.09 -4.48 8.49
N LYS A 91 11.33 -4.57 7.41
CA LYS A 91 10.33 -3.59 7.02
C LYS A 91 8.98 -4.28 6.88
N TYR A 92 7.91 -3.53 7.08
CA TYR A 92 6.54 -4.02 6.98
C TYR A 92 5.77 -3.20 5.95
N ILE A 93 5.14 -3.85 4.98
CA ILE A 93 4.38 -3.18 3.93
C ILE A 93 2.91 -3.54 4.10
N LEU A 94 2.09 -2.51 4.28
CA LEU A 94 0.66 -2.63 4.53
C LEU A 94 -0.13 -2.18 3.29
N PRO A 95 -0.98 -3.04 2.71
CA PRO A 95 -1.89 -2.62 1.65
C PRO A 95 -2.99 -1.72 2.22
N VAL A 96 -3.33 -0.67 1.47
CA VAL A 96 -4.41 0.26 1.78
C VAL A 96 -5.32 0.43 0.57
N TYR A 97 -6.62 0.60 0.81
CA TYR A 97 -7.63 0.74 -0.23
C TYR A 97 -8.73 1.72 0.20
N GLY A 98 -9.14 2.61 -0.70
CA GLY A 98 -10.16 3.61 -0.43
C GLY A 98 -10.84 4.13 -1.69
N ALA A 99 -11.52 5.25 -1.56
CA ALA A 99 -12.24 5.91 -2.63
C ALA A 99 -11.65 7.31 -2.89
N GLY A 100 -11.36 7.60 -4.16
CA GLY A 100 -11.05 8.94 -4.63
C GLY A 100 -12.32 9.67 -5.10
N LEU A 101 -12.13 10.68 -5.96
CA LEU A 101 -13.23 11.43 -6.54
C LEU A 101 -13.94 10.65 -7.66
N TRP A 102 -13.19 10.02 -8.55
CA TRP A 102 -13.71 9.36 -9.75
C TRP A 102 -13.63 7.84 -9.70
N GLY A 103 -13.06 7.28 -8.67
CA GLY A 103 -12.92 5.84 -8.56
C GLY A 103 -12.11 5.42 -7.35
N PRO A 104 -11.80 4.13 -7.26
CA PRO A 104 -10.96 3.64 -6.18
C PRO A 104 -9.54 4.21 -6.27
N VAL A 105 -8.98 4.43 -5.08
CA VAL A 105 -7.57 4.68 -4.84
C VAL A 105 -7.03 3.56 -3.96
N TRP A 106 -5.79 3.15 -4.17
CA TRP A 106 -5.14 2.11 -3.38
C TRP A 106 -3.65 2.35 -3.29
N GLY A 107 -3.01 1.61 -2.45
CA GLY A 107 -1.56 1.69 -2.34
C GLY A 107 -0.99 0.75 -1.30
N TYR A 108 0.27 1.00 -1.02
CA TYR A 108 1.07 0.27 -0.04
C TYR A 108 1.86 1.27 0.79
N ILE A 109 1.89 1.06 2.09
CA ILE A 109 2.68 1.87 3.03
C ILE A 109 3.73 0.97 3.64
N ALA A 110 4.99 1.24 3.37
CA ALA A 110 6.13 0.55 3.97
C ALA A 110 6.55 1.27 5.24
N LEU A 111 6.70 0.53 6.32
CA LEU A 111 7.12 1.00 7.63
C LEU A 111 8.46 0.41 8.03
N ASP A 112 9.21 1.13 8.81
CA ASP A 112 10.39 0.65 9.47
C ASP A 112 10.07 -0.42 10.53
N GLN A 113 11.11 -1.04 11.07
CA GLN A 113 11.00 -2.06 12.11
C GLN A 113 10.24 -1.58 13.36
N ASP A 114 10.21 -0.29 13.62
CA ASP A 114 9.48 0.32 14.73
C ASP A 114 7.97 0.31 14.54
N LYS A 115 7.48 -0.06 13.35
CA LYS A 115 6.06 -0.09 12.93
C LYS A 115 5.38 1.29 12.99
N ASP A 116 6.15 2.35 12.99
CA ASP A 116 5.67 3.73 13.10
C ASP A 116 6.25 4.65 12.04
N THR A 117 7.56 4.55 11.77
CA THR A 117 8.23 5.43 10.80
C THR A 117 7.97 4.94 9.37
N VAL A 118 7.47 5.82 8.52
CA VAL A 118 7.23 5.51 7.09
C VAL A 118 8.55 5.45 6.34
N TYR A 119 8.86 4.28 5.80
CA TYR A 119 10.01 4.03 4.93
C TYR A 119 9.75 4.45 3.48
N GLY A 120 8.53 4.23 3.00
CA GLY A 120 8.09 4.62 1.65
C GLY A 120 6.63 4.33 1.43
N VAL A 121 6.07 4.88 0.37
CA VAL A 121 4.68 4.63 -0.02
C VAL A 121 4.56 4.46 -1.53
N TYR A 122 3.55 3.73 -1.94
CA TYR A 122 3.09 3.69 -3.31
C TYR A 122 1.58 3.94 -3.34
N PHE A 123 1.12 4.90 -4.14
CA PHE A 123 -0.31 5.16 -4.37
C PHE A 123 -0.64 5.09 -5.84
N SER A 124 -1.84 4.60 -6.13
CA SER A 124 -2.41 4.52 -7.46
C SER A 124 -3.92 4.78 -7.45
N HIS A 125 -4.50 4.95 -8.61
CA HIS A 125 -5.92 5.23 -8.79
C HIS A 125 -6.48 4.58 -10.07
N ALA A 126 -7.80 4.43 -10.15
CA ALA A 126 -8.46 3.89 -11.33
C ALA A 126 -8.79 4.93 -12.39
N GLY A 127 -9.09 6.19 -12.02
CA GLY A 127 -9.61 7.15 -12.99
C GLY A 127 -9.56 8.62 -12.57
N GLU A 128 -8.61 9.00 -11.68
CA GLU A 128 -8.47 10.39 -11.27
C GLU A 128 -7.95 11.28 -12.43
N THR A 129 -8.26 12.56 -12.38
CA THR A 129 -7.94 13.51 -13.45
C THR A 129 -6.44 13.86 -13.45
N PRO A 130 -5.73 13.72 -14.59
CA PRO A 130 -4.34 14.17 -14.75
C PRO A 130 -4.15 15.65 -14.38
N GLY A 131 -3.04 15.96 -13.71
CA GLY A 131 -2.72 17.30 -13.23
C GLY A 131 -3.54 17.73 -12.00
N LEU A 132 -4.46 16.90 -11.53
CA LEU A 132 -5.29 17.10 -10.33
C LEU A 132 -5.17 15.88 -9.42
N GLY A 133 -6.24 15.10 -9.23
CA GLY A 133 -6.26 13.93 -8.34
C GLY A 133 -5.24 12.85 -8.72
N ALA A 134 -4.91 12.69 -10.00
CA ALA A 134 -3.91 11.71 -10.45
C ALA A 134 -2.49 11.98 -9.93
N GLU A 135 -2.21 13.19 -9.45
CA GLU A 135 -0.89 13.56 -8.90
C GLU A 135 -0.52 12.77 -7.63
N ILE A 136 -1.46 12.01 -7.04
CA ILE A 136 -1.15 11.07 -5.95
C ILE A 136 -0.13 10.00 -6.36
N THR A 137 0.00 9.72 -7.65
CA THR A 137 0.95 8.73 -8.19
C THR A 137 2.36 9.29 -8.38
N THR A 138 2.54 10.59 -8.24
CA THR A 138 3.84 11.23 -8.48
C THR A 138 4.80 11.04 -7.33
N VAL A 139 6.07 10.90 -7.64
CA VAL A 139 7.16 10.84 -6.64
C VAL A 139 7.11 12.06 -5.72
N LYS A 140 6.86 13.25 -6.27
CA LYS A 140 6.74 14.49 -5.48
C LYS A 140 5.68 14.41 -4.38
N PHE A 141 4.54 13.77 -4.64
CA PHE A 141 3.51 13.58 -3.62
C PHE A 141 3.89 12.50 -2.63
N GLN A 142 4.37 11.36 -3.12
CA GLN A 142 4.69 10.19 -2.31
C GLN A 142 5.91 10.42 -1.40
N ASP A 143 6.93 11.13 -1.86
CA ASP A 143 8.12 11.42 -1.07
C ASP A 143 7.84 12.26 0.18
N GLN A 144 6.73 12.98 0.24
CA GLN A 144 6.35 13.73 1.44
C GLN A 144 6.09 12.82 2.66
N PHE A 145 5.78 11.56 2.42
CA PHE A 145 5.50 10.58 3.47
C PHE A 145 6.76 10.02 4.13
N LEU A 146 7.91 10.11 3.45
CA LEU A 146 9.18 9.56 3.97
C LEU A 146 9.53 10.13 5.35
N GLY A 147 9.80 9.23 6.30
CA GLY A 147 10.16 9.59 7.66
C GLY A 147 9.02 10.17 8.52
N LYS A 148 7.78 10.20 8.01
CA LYS A 148 6.62 10.56 8.84
C LYS A 148 6.30 9.45 9.84
N HIS A 149 5.61 9.83 10.92
CA HIS A 149 5.11 8.88 11.90
C HIS A 149 3.65 8.52 11.66
N VAL A 150 3.32 7.24 11.87
CA VAL A 150 1.95 6.73 11.75
C VAL A 150 1.13 7.08 12.98
N LEU A 151 1.72 6.91 14.18
CA LEU A 151 1.00 6.97 15.44
C LEU A 151 1.39 8.20 16.28
N GLU A 152 0.39 8.95 16.72
CA GLU A 152 0.51 9.94 17.78
C GLU A 152 -0.21 9.42 19.04
N ASN A 153 0.52 9.13 20.11
CA ASN A 153 -0.03 8.55 21.34
C ASN A 153 -0.86 7.27 21.14
N GLY A 154 -0.45 6.40 20.21
CA GLY A 154 -1.12 5.13 19.90
C GLY A 154 -2.35 5.25 19.00
N ILE A 155 -2.62 6.43 18.46
CA ILE A 155 -3.71 6.72 17.54
C ILE A 155 -3.13 7.08 16.18
N VAL A 156 -3.75 6.60 15.10
CA VAL A 156 -3.31 6.91 13.73
C VAL A 156 -3.45 8.42 13.48
N ALA A 157 -2.31 9.07 13.23
CA ALA A 157 -2.19 10.49 12.96
C ALA A 157 -1.66 10.78 11.55
N LEU A 158 -1.04 9.79 10.89
CA LEU A 158 -0.59 9.92 9.50
C LEU A 158 -1.77 10.29 8.61
N GLY A 159 -1.60 11.32 7.78
CA GLY A 159 -2.68 11.76 6.90
C GLY A 159 -2.29 12.84 5.92
N VAL A 160 -3.26 13.25 5.12
CA VAL A 160 -3.12 14.27 4.06
C VAL A 160 -3.99 15.46 4.38
N GLU A 161 -3.37 16.60 4.59
CA GLU A 161 -4.07 17.86 4.82
C GLU A 161 -4.42 18.58 3.51
N LYS A 162 -5.33 19.52 3.61
CA LYS A 162 -5.60 20.42 2.48
C LYS A 162 -4.33 21.20 2.12
N HIS A 163 -4.11 21.39 0.82
CA HIS A 163 -2.93 22.12 0.33
C HIS A 163 -2.68 23.44 1.08
N GLY A 164 -1.46 23.59 1.59
CA GLY A 164 -1.03 24.74 2.38
C GLY A 164 -1.58 24.80 3.82
N LYS A 165 -2.10 23.67 4.35
CA LYS A 165 -2.74 23.62 5.69
C LYS A 165 -2.12 22.57 6.64
N VAL A 166 -0.94 22.06 6.34
CA VAL A 166 -0.23 21.13 7.22
C VAL A 166 0.03 21.79 8.58
N ALA A 167 -0.53 21.18 9.63
CA ALA A 167 -0.40 21.66 11.01
C ALA A 167 0.59 20.82 11.82
N LYS A 168 0.71 19.53 11.51
CA LYS A 168 1.60 18.56 12.19
C LYS A 168 2.56 17.95 11.17
N PRO A 169 3.71 18.59 10.88
CA PRO A 169 4.63 18.13 9.82
C PRO A 169 5.17 16.71 10.03
N ASP A 170 5.25 16.23 11.27
CA ASP A 170 5.76 14.88 11.57
C ASP A 170 4.76 13.77 11.20
N TYR A 171 3.47 14.10 11.02
CA TYR A 171 2.38 13.14 10.74
C TYR A 171 1.61 13.46 9.47
N GLN A 172 1.71 14.65 8.93
CA GLN A 172 0.85 15.14 7.87
C GLN A 172 1.67 15.55 6.64
N VAL A 173 1.08 15.31 5.46
CA VAL A 173 1.61 15.76 4.18
C VAL A 173 0.67 16.76 3.52
N ASP A 174 1.21 17.55 2.62
CA ASP A 174 0.46 18.55 1.89
C ASP A 174 -0.35 17.92 0.75
N GLY A 175 -1.62 18.23 0.70
CA GLY A 175 -2.52 17.73 -0.33
C GLY A 175 -2.28 18.40 -1.69
N ILE A 176 -2.90 17.86 -2.72
CA ILE A 176 -2.75 18.31 -4.10
C ILE A 176 -3.59 19.56 -4.33
N SER A 177 -2.95 20.61 -4.83
CA SER A 177 -3.65 21.82 -5.28
C SER A 177 -4.61 21.48 -6.43
N GLY A 178 -5.89 21.82 -6.29
CA GLY A 178 -6.93 21.43 -7.24
C GLY A 178 -7.42 19.98 -7.10
N GLY A 179 -6.72 19.10 -6.37
CA GLY A 179 -7.09 17.71 -6.10
C GLY A 179 -7.62 17.46 -4.68
N THR A 180 -8.34 18.43 -4.11
CA THR A 180 -8.74 18.40 -2.68
C THR A 180 -9.60 17.18 -2.33
N ILE A 181 -10.53 16.75 -3.19
CA ILE A 181 -11.40 15.60 -2.91
C ILE A 181 -10.61 14.30 -2.92
N THR A 182 -9.74 14.13 -3.91
CA THR A 182 -8.85 12.95 -3.98
C THR A 182 -7.87 12.93 -2.81
N SER A 183 -7.29 14.07 -2.42
CA SER A 183 -6.43 14.19 -1.24
C SER A 183 -7.16 13.77 0.04
N LYS A 184 -8.42 14.19 0.22
CA LYS A 184 -9.27 13.72 1.33
C LYS A 184 -9.57 12.22 1.24
N GLY A 185 -9.74 11.68 0.04
CA GLY A 185 -9.92 10.25 -0.19
C GLY A 185 -8.69 9.44 0.24
N VAL A 186 -7.50 9.94 -0.09
CA VAL A 186 -6.23 9.32 0.38
C VAL A 186 -6.08 9.44 1.90
N ASP A 187 -6.42 10.59 2.49
CA ASP A 187 -6.42 10.79 3.95
C ASP A 187 -7.33 9.79 4.66
N ALA A 188 -8.58 9.66 4.19
CA ALA A 188 -9.53 8.70 4.72
C ALA A 188 -9.03 7.24 4.55
N MET A 189 -8.53 6.90 3.37
CA MET A 189 -7.95 5.58 3.09
C MET A 189 -6.84 5.22 4.08
N ILE A 190 -5.90 6.14 4.32
CA ILE A 190 -4.78 5.93 5.25
C ILE A 190 -5.31 5.73 6.67
N LYS A 191 -6.16 6.63 7.16
CA LYS A 191 -6.68 6.60 8.53
C LYS A 191 -7.54 5.37 8.78
N ASP A 192 -8.48 5.07 7.89
CA ASP A 192 -9.39 3.94 8.03
C ASP A 192 -8.63 2.61 7.98
N CYS A 193 -7.77 2.42 6.97
CA CYS A 193 -7.00 1.18 6.86
C CYS A 193 -6.02 1.01 8.02
N LEU A 194 -5.17 2.00 8.32
CA LEU A 194 -4.16 1.86 9.37
C LEU A 194 -4.80 1.69 10.75
N SER A 195 -5.99 2.25 10.99
CA SER A 195 -6.74 2.01 12.23
C SER A 195 -7.13 0.54 12.40
N MET A 196 -7.39 -0.18 11.31
CA MET A 196 -7.63 -1.63 11.37
C MET A 196 -6.37 -2.41 11.77
N TYR A 197 -5.17 -1.92 11.40
CA TYR A 197 -3.88 -2.49 11.79
C TYR A 197 -3.41 -2.09 13.19
N ASN A 198 -4.21 -1.37 13.98
CA ASN A 198 -3.76 -0.79 15.26
C ASN A 198 -3.19 -1.83 16.22
N SER A 199 -3.77 -3.04 16.31
CA SER A 199 -3.24 -4.13 17.15
C SER A 199 -1.83 -4.54 16.73
N PHE A 200 -1.53 -4.58 15.43
CA PHE A 200 -0.20 -4.86 14.90
C PHE A 200 0.78 -3.70 15.13
N LEU A 201 0.33 -2.47 14.86
CA LEU A 201 1.18 -1.26 14.97
C LEU A 201 1.59 -0.96 16.41
N THR A 202 0.74 -1.27 17.38
CA THR A 202 1.00 -1.05 18.81
C THR A 202 1.65 -2.22 19.51
N ASN A 203 1.69 -3.39 18.90
CA ASN A 203 2.37 -4.58 19.42
C ASN A 203 3.87 -4.48 19.11
N LYS A 204 4.63 -4.00 20.11
CA LYS A 204 6.09 -3.80 20.05
C LYS A 204 6.86 -5.00 20.56
#